data_b476b1498a61eb48b2a47b35ab62bb76
#
_entry.id   b476b1498a61eb48b2a47b35ab62bb76
#
_cell.length_a   1.000
_cell.length_b   1.000
_cell.length_c   1.000
_cell.angle_alpha   90.00
_cell.angle_beta   90.00
_cell.angle_gamma   90.00
#
_symmetry.space_group_name_H-M   'P 1'
#
loop_
_entity.id
_entity.type
_entity.pdbx_description
1 polymer ?
#
loop_
_entity_poly.entity_id
_entity_poly.type
_entity_poly.pdbx_seq_one_letter_code
_entity_poly.pdbx_strand_id
1 'polypeptide(L)'
;FYALMWEKFKVDSLHSYGDYGEGCAFAIASAIVIDSLSKFLAKKNDRVVAQFNEWTTGMGLLYLKANSPQIATVFTTHATSIGRSICGNGKPLYDYFNGYNGDQMASELNMQSKHSLEKTAAHNADCFTTVSDITARECEQLLEIKPLVTPNGFELSIVPERQKYTVQRKKARAKLLQVAEALTGKHYDDDTFLYATSGRNEFRNKGLDMFIDATNALRNGYGMSRQAIAFILVPAWENGAREDLKSRLEKGETQGALEDCIITHRLHDYSSDA
;
A
#
# COMPACT_ATOMS: atom_id res chain seq x y z
N PHE A 1 -9.72 27.62 -4.37
CA PHE A 1 -8.84 26.74 -5.17
C PHE A 1 -9.62 25.85 -6.12
N TYR A 2 -10.68 25.17 -5.69
CA TYR A 2 -11.45 24.24 -6.53
C TYR A 2 -11.98 24.89 -7.81
N ALA A 3 -12.55 26.10 -7.71
CA ALA A 3 -13.02 26.84 -8.89
C ALA A 3 -11.87 27.09 -9.89
N LEU A 4 -10.70 27.50 -9.40
CA LEU A 4 -9.52 27.71 -10.25
C LEU A 4 -9.07 26.42 -10.94
N MET A 5 -9.08 25.29 -10.21
CA MET A 5 -8.70 23.99 -10.76
C MET A 5 -9.71 23.48 -11.78
N TRP A 6 -10.99 23.74 -11.55
CA TRP A 6 -12.03 23.47 -12.54
C TRP A 6 -11.88 24.34 -13.79
N GLU A 7 -11.69 25.64 -13.62
CA GLU A 7 -11.56 26.57 -14.74
C GLU A 7 -10.35 26.24 -15.62
N LYS A 8 -9.18 26.02 -15.01
CA LYS A 8 -7.92 25.80 -15.74
C LYS A 8 -7.73 24.37 -16.23
N PHE A 9 -8.10 23.39 -15.43
CA PHE A 9 -7.71 22.00 -15.62
C PHE A 9 -8.89 21.03 -15.69
N LYS A 10 -10.13 21.49 -15.46
CA LYS A 10 -11.35 20.66 -15.44
C LYS A 10 -11.33 19.56 -14.35
N VAL A 11 -10.62 19.79 -13.24
CA VAL A 11 -10.64 18.87 -12.10
C VAL A 11 -11.99 18.95 -11.41
N ASP A 12 -12.70 17.83 -11.33
CA ASP A 12 -13.93 17.71 -10.56
C ASP A 12 -13.63 17.78 -9.07
N SER A 13 -14.37 18.60 -8.33
CA SER A 13 -14.32 18.65 -6.87
C SER A 13 -15.73 18.68 -6.25
N LEU A 14 -16.79 18.60 -7.09
CA LEU A 14 -18.17 18.62 -6.62
C LEU A 14 -18.59 17.27 -6.03
N HIS A 15 -18.05 16.18 -6.58
CA HIS A 15 -18.30 14.81 -6.13
C HIS A 15 -17.28 14.34 -5.09
N SER A 16 -16.65 15.30 -4.37
CA SER A 16 -15.65 14.98 -3.37
C SER A 16 -16.27 14.53 -2.04
N TYR A 17 -15.58 13.61 -1.37
CA TYR A 17 -15.96 13.13 -0.04
C TYR A 17 -14.73 12.69 0.77
N GLY A 18 -14.93 12.45 2.05
CA GLY A 18 -13.91 11.94 2.96
C GLY A 18 -12.69 12.86 3.04
N ASP A 19 -11.52 12.30 2.81
CA ASP A 19 -10.19 12.92 2.94
C ASP A 19 -9.77 13.81 1.76
N TYR A 20 -10.62 13.99 0.75
CA TYR A 20 -10.26 14.76 -0.46
C TYR A 20 -9.86 16.20 -0.15
N GLY A 21 -10.66 16.88 0.68
CA GLY A 21 -10.40 18.28 1.03
C GLY A 21 -9.09 18.48 1.78
N GLU A 22 -8.76 17.59 2.71
CA GLU A 22 -7.52 17.62 3.48
C GLU A 22 -6.30 17.41 2.58
N GLY A 23 -6.34 16.38 1.71
CA GLY A 23 -5.28 16.12 0.73
C GLY A 23 -5.03 17.31 -0.20
N CYS A 24 -6.11 17.92 -0.74
CA CYS A 24 -6.00 19.08 -1.60
C CYS A 24 -5.42 20.30 -0.88
N ALA A 25 -5.84 20.57 0.36
CA ALA A 25 -5.32 21.70 1.15
C ALA A 25 -3.83 21.50 1.46
N PHE A 26 -3.44 20.30 1.87
CA PHE A 26 -2.04 19.95 2.11
C PHE A 26 -1.21 20.13 0.82
N ALA A 27 -1.68 19.64 -0.30
CA ALA A 27 -0.98 19.73 -1.57
C ALA A 27 -0.73 21.20 -2.00
N ILE A 28 -1.74 22.06 -1.90
CA ILE A 28 -1.62 23.47 -2.25
C ILE A 28 -0.67 24.19 -1.29
N ALA A 29 -0.81 23.96 0.02
CA ALA A 29 0.09 24.55 1.01
C ALA A 29 1.56 24.15 0.74
N SER A 30 1.80 22.88 0.45
CA SER A 30 3.11 22.36 0.06
C SER A 30 3.65 23.04 -1.21
N ALA A 31 2.82 23.21 -2.22
CA ALA A 31 3.22 23.87 -3.46
C ALA A 31 3.58 25.36 -3.26
N ILE A 32 2.85 26.07 -2.39
CA ILE A 32 3.17 27.46 -2.02
C ILE A 32 4.53 27.53 -1.32
N VAL A 33 4.81 26.59 -0.43
CA VAL A 33 6.12 26.48 0.25
C VAL A 33 7.23 26.19 -0.75
N ILE A 34 7.03 25.24 -1.68
CA ILE A 34 8.00 24.90 -2.73
C ILE A 34 8.30 26.12 -3.60
N ASP A 35 7.27 26.84 -4.05
CA ASP A 35 7.45 28.06 -4.84
C ASP A 35 8.24 29.14 -4.09
N SER A 36 7.90 29.37 -2.82
CA SER A 36 8.57 30.34 -1.96
C SER A 36 10.03 29.97 -1.70
N LEU A 37 10.31 28.71 -1.39
CA LEU A 37 11.67 28.20 -1.20
C LEU A 37 12.47 28.25 -2.50
N SER A 38 11.87 27.90 -3.64
CA SER A 38 12.52 28.01 -4.94
C SER A 38 12.97 29.45 -5.21
N LYS A 39 12.11 30.44 -4.98
CA LYS A 39 12.44 31.87 -5.16
C LYS A 39 13.53 32.36 -4.20
N PHE A 40 13.59 31.81 -3.01
CA PHE A 40 14.55 32.21 -1.99
C PHE A 40 15.93 31.55 -2.17
N LEU A 41 15.97 30.26 -2.52
CA LEU A 41 17.19 29.45 -2.56
C LEU A 41 17.83 29.35 -3.94
N ALA A 42 17.01 29.29 -5.01
CA ALA A 42 17.51 29.03 -6.35
C ALA A 42 18.30 30.22 -6.91
N LYS A 43 19.49 29.91 -7.43
CA LYS A 43 20.34 30.86 -8.15
C LYS A 43 19.94 30.90 -9.63
N LYS A 44 20.46 31.88 -10.37
CA LYS A 44 20.10 32.15 -11.78
C LYS A 44 20.14 30.92 -12.73
N ASN A 45 21.02 29.96 -12.45
CA ASN A 45 21.24 28.79 -13.30
C ASN A 45 20.73 27.48 -12.67
N ASP A 46 20.11 27.54 -11.50
CA ASP A 46 19.60 26.35 -10.81
C ASP A 46 18.30 25.87 -11.49
N ARG A 47 18.16 24.57 -11.59
CA ARG A 47 16.95 23.91 -12.06
C ARG A 47 16.25 23.27 -10.87
N VAL A 48 14.99 23.64 -10.66
CA VAL A 48 14.18 23.11 -9.57
C VAL A 48 13.21 22.08 -10.13
N VAL A 49 13.16 20.92 -9.48
CA VAL A 49 12.20 19.85 -9.78
C VAL A 49 11.40 19.56 -8.52
N ALA A 50 10.09 19.59 -8.63
CA ALA A 50 9.17 19.21 -7.56
C ALA A 50 8.55 17.84 -7.87
N GLN A 51 8.66 16.89 -6.93
CA GLN A 51 8.07 15.57 -7.05
C GLN A 51 6.80 15.48 -6.20
N PHE A 52 5.75 14.96 -6.81
CA PHE A 52 4.44 14.75 -6.22
C PHE A 52 4.06 13.27 -6.30
N ASN A 53 3.48 12.74 -5.23
CA ASN A 53 3.09 11.32 -5.16
C ASN A 53 1.61 11.20 -4.89
N GLU A 54 0.95 10.36 -5.66
CA GLU A 54 -0.46 10.01 -5.52
C GLU A 54 -1.43 11.19 -5.76
N TRP A 55 -2.70 10.91 -5.94
CA TRP A 55 -3.75 11.91 -6.11
C TRP A 55 -3.74 12.97 -4.99
N THR A 56 -3.38 12.58 -3.77
CA THR A 56 -3.35 13.46 -2.59
C THR A 56 -2.46 14.67 -2.74
N THR A 57 -1.45 14.62 -3.61
CA THR A 57 -0.55 15.73 -3.90
C THR A 57 -0.78 16.37 -5.27
N GLY A 58 -1.65 15.80 -6.09
CA GLY A 58 -1.91 16.22 -7.46
C GLY A 58 -2.34 17.68 -7.60
N MET A 59 -3.15 18.20 -6.66
CA MET A 59 -3.58 19.60 -6.70
C MET A 59 -2.43 20.58 -6.51
N GLY A 60 -1.39 20.21 -5.78
CA GLY A 60 -0.16 20.99 -5.63
C GLY A 60 0.64 21.05 -6.93
N LEU A 61 0.73 19.95 -7.67
CA LEU A 61 1.33 19.92 -8.99
C LEU A 61 0.64 20.92 -9.93
N LEU A 62 -0.68 20.84 -10.01
CA LEU A 62 -1.48 21.73 -10.87
C LEU A 62 -1.36 23.19 -10.44
N TYR A 63 -1.24 23.46 -9.13
CA TYR A 63 -0.96 24.80 -8.63
C TYR A 63 0.37 25.34 -9.15
N LEU A 64 1.45 24.54 -9.10
CA LEU A 64 2.76 24.96 -9.63
C LEU A 64 2.70 25.15 -11.15
N LYS A 65 2.05 24.28 -11.89
CA LYS A 65 1.87 24.46 -13.35
C LYS A 65 1.16 25.76 -13.69
N ALA A 66 0.21 26.19 -12.85
CA ALA A 66 -0.54 27.44 -13.06
C ALA A 66 0.21 28.71 -12.66
N ASN A 67 1.08 28.64 -11.63
CA ASN A 67 1.65 29.84 -10.97
C ASN A 67 3.17 29.91 -11.05
N SER A 68 3.88 28.79 -11.24
CA SER A 68 5.34 28.70 -11.21
C SER A 68 5.85 27.71 -12.28
N PRO A 69 5.54 27.92 -13.57
CA PRO A 69 5.82 26.96 -14.65
C PRO A 69 7.31 26.69 -14.89
N GLN A 70 8.21 27.49 -14.31
CA GLN A 70 9.66 27.29 -14.34
C GLN A 70 10.12 26.13 -13.43
N ILE A 71 9.28 25.66 -12.51
CA ILE A 71 9.54 24.50 -11.68
C ILE A 71 9.06 23.27 -12.45
N ALA A 72 10.01 22.37 -12.80
CA ALA A 72 9.66 21.13 -13.44
C ALA A 72 8.96 20.19 -12.43
N THR A 73 8.02 19.41 -12.92
CA THR A 73 7.16 18.56 -12.07
C THR A 73 7.30 17.09 -12.43
N VAL A 74 7.45 16.25 -11.42
CA VAL A 74 7.36 14.78 -11.54
C VAL A 74 6.12 14.34 -10.76
N PHE A 75 5.27 13.55 -11.40
CA PHE A 75 4.12 12.92 -10.75
C PHE A 75 4.31 11.42 -10.69
N THR A 76 4.15 10.82 -9.51
CA THR A 76 4.30 9.38 -9.33
C THR A 76 3.02 8.77 -8.78
N THR A 77 2.44 7.81 -9.49
CA THR A 77 1.33 6.98 -9.00
C THR A 77 1.85 5.59 -8.66
N HIS A 78 1.60 5.11 -7.44
CA HIS A 78 1.99 3.78 -6.97
C HIS A 78 0.89 2.73 -7.23
N ALA A 79 -0.35 3.17 -7.31
CA ALA A 79 -1.52 2.40 -7.75
C ALA A 79 -2.60 3.41 -8.16
N THR A 80 -3.30 3.16 -9.26
CA THR A 80 -4.37 4.06 -9.67
C THR A 80 -5.50 4.06 -8.64
N SER A 81 -6.01 5.23 -8.27
CA SER A 81 -7.10 5.35 -7.29
C SER A 81 -8.34 4.59 -7.76
N ILE A 82 -8.64 4.68 -9.07
CA ILE A 82 -9.79 3.98 -9.65
C ILE A 82 -9.57 2.48 -9.80
N GLY A 83 -8.38 2.00 -10.15
CA GLY A 83 -8.06 0.56 -10.21
C GLY A 83 -8.20 -0.10 -8.85
N ARG A 84 -7.70 0.57 -7.80
CA ARG A 84 -7.89 0.13 -6.41
C ARG A 84 -9.36 0.06 -6.02
N SER A 85 -10.17 1.02 -6.42
CA SER A 85 -11.60 1.04 -6.14
C SER A 85 -12.34 -0.07 -6.89
N ILE A 86 -12.01 -0.34 -8.16
CA ILE A 86 -12.56 -1.46 -8.94
C ILE A 86 -12.33 -2.79 -8.19
N CYS A 87 -11.07 -3.07 -7.84
CA CYS A 87 -10.72 -4.29 -7.10
C CYS A 87 -11.37 -4.36 -5.71
N GLY A 88 -11.34 -3.26 -4.96
CA GLY A 88 -11.94 -3.18 -3.63
C GLY A 88 -13.46 -3.41 -3.61
N ASN A 89 -14.14 -3.12 -4.72
CA ASN A 89 -15.56 -3.43 -4.91
C ASN A 89 -15.81 -4.83 -5.52
N GLY A 90 -14.80 -5.70 -5.52
CA GLY A 90 -14.93 -7.08 -5.97
C GLY A 90 -15.10 -7.24 -7.48
N LYS A 91 -14.81 -6.19 -8.26
CA LYS A 91 -14.83 -6.27 -9.73
C LYS A 91 -13.49 -6.83 -10.23
N PRO A 92 -13.48 -7.81 -11.14
CA PRO A 92 -12.26 -8.49 -11.62
C PRO A 92 -11.51 -7.62 -12.64
N LEU A 93 -10.69 -6.68 -12.16
CA LEU A 93 -10.00 -5.68 -12.98
C LEU A 93 -9.17 -6.33 -14.10
N TYR A 94 -8.35 -7.31 -13.77
CA TYR A 94 -7.41 -7.89 -14.73
C TYR A 94 -8.04 -8.87 -15.71
N ASP A 95 -9.14 -9.54 -15.34
CA ASP A 95 -9.85 -10.48 -16.21
C ASP A 95 -10.58 -9.76 -17.34
N TYR A 96 -11.11 -8.57 -17.08
CA TYR A 96 -11.83 -7.75 -18.04
C TYR A 96 -11.14 -6.41 -18.31
N PHE A 97 -9.84 -6.38 -18.19
CA PHE A 97 -9.01 -5.18 -18.14
C PHE A 97 -9.30 -4.18 -19.26
N ASN A 98 -9.31 -4.64 -20.51
CA ASN A 98 -9.53 -3.79 -21.69
C ASN A 98 -10.97 -3.26 -21.82
N GLY A 99 -11.91 -3.79 -21.04
CA GLY A 99 -13.31 -3.36 -21.02
C GLY A 99 -13.59 -2.20 -20.06
N TYR A 100 -12.65 -1.87 -19.17
CA TYR A 100 -12.84 -0.79 -18.21
C TYR A 100 -12.42 0.56 -18.81
N ASN A 101 -13.31 1.54 -18.69
CA ASN A 101 -13.01 2.96 -18.92
C ASN A 101 -12.90 3.66 -17.55
N GLY A 102 -11.79 4.39 -17.30
CA GLY A 102 -11.52 5.01 -16.00
C GLY A 102 -12.56 6.04 -15.58
N ASP A 103 -12.97 6.92 -16.49
CA ASP A 103 -13.96 7.99 -16.22
C ASP A 103 -15.36 7.40 -15.93
N GLN A 104 -15.76 6.38 -16.70
CA GLN A 104 -17.01 5.66 -16.46
C GLN A 104 -17.00 4.96 -15.11
N MET A 105 -15.94 4.23 -14.79
CA MET A 105 -15.80 3.54 -13.51
C MET A 105 -15.73 4.51 -12.33
N ALA A 106 -15.08 5.66 -12.50
CA ALA A 106 -15.06 6.71 -11.49
C ALA A 106 -16.47 7.22 -11.17
N SER A 107 -17.31 7.41 -12.21
CA SER A 107 -18.71 7.80 -12.03
C SER A 107 -19.51 6.70 -11.33
N GLU A 108 -19.33 5.44 -11.73
CA GLU A 108 -20.06 4.30 -11.17
C GLU A 108 -19.71 4.04 -9.70
N LEU A 109 -18.45 4.24 -9.32
CA LEU A 109 -17.92 3.96 -7.98
C LEU A 109 -17.78 5.20 -7.09
N ASN A 110 -18.36 6.34 -7.50
CA ASN A 110 -18.30 7.61 -6.77
C ASN A 110 -16.85 8.08 -6.50
N MET A 111 -15.97 7.95 -7.51
CA MET A 111 -14.56 8.31 -7.44
C MET A 111 -14.18 9.50 -8.33
N GLN A 112 -15.16 10.22 -8.89
CA GLN A 112 -14.95 11.25 -9.91
C GLN A 112 -13.89 12.28 -9.53
N SER A 113 -13.96 12.83 -8.31
CA SER A 113 -13.05 13.89 -7.89
C SER A 113 -11.61 13.39 -7.74
N LYS A 114 -11.40 12.23 -7.09
CA LYS A 114 -10.06 11.64 -6.94
C LYS A 114 -9.47 11.20 -8.28
N HIS A 115 -10.29 10.57 -9.11
CA HIS A 115 -9.88 10.10 -10.43
C HIS A 115 -9.54 11.27 -11.38
N SER A 116 -10.41 12.30 -11.46
CA SER A 116 -10.16 13.44 -12.32
C SER A 116 -8.89 14.21 -11.90
N LEU A 117 -8.65 14.33 -10.60
CA LEU A 117 -7.43 14.95 -10.07
C LEU A 117 -6.18 14.14 -10.43
N GLU A 118 -6.19 12.83 -10.21
CA GLU A 118 -5.07 11.94 -10.54
C GLU A 118 -4.77 11.95 -12.04
N LYS A 119 -5.79 11.76 -12.88
CA LYS A 119 -5.69 11.78 -14.34
C LYS A 119 -5.14 13.13 -14.83
N THR A 120 -5.68 14.23 -14.33
CA THR A 120 -5.26 15.57 -14.73
C THR A 120 -3.83 15.87 -14.28
N ALA A 121 -3.43 15.48 -13.07
CA ALA A 121 -2.06 15.64 -12.60
C ALA A 121 -1.08 14.84 -13.45
N ALA A 122 -1.42 13.59 -13.79
CA ALA A 122 -0.61 12.74 -14.66
C ALA A 122 -0.39 13.36 -16.05
N HIS A 123 -1.44 13.91 -16.66
CA HIS A 123 -1.38 14.54 -17.99
C HIS A 123 -0.65 15.90 -18.02
N ASN A 124 -0.57 16.61 -16.88
CA ASN A 124 0.06 17.92 -16.79
C ASN A 124 1.47 17.89 -16.21
N ALA A 125 1.93 16.78 -15.67
CA ALA A 125 3.30 16.62 -15.19
C ALA A 125 4.31 16.68 -16.33
N ASP A 126 5.49 17.24 -16.08
CA ASP A 126 6.59 17.19 -17.06
C ASP A 126 7.15 15.77 -17.19
N CYS A 127 7.03 14.96 -16.13
CA CYS A 127 7.33 13.53 -16.16
C CYS A 127 6.32 12.78 -15.30
N PHE A 128 5.62 11.82 -15.91
CA PHE A 128 4.73 10.91 -15.19
C PHE A 128 5.42 9.56 -14.99
N THR A 129 5.44 9.08 -13.76
CA THR A 129 6.12 7.85 -13.36
C THR A 129 5.22 6.90 -12.57
N THR A 130 5.57 5.62 -12.59
CA THR A 130 4.96 4.61 -11.73
C THR A 130 5.99 3.56 -11.31
N VAL A 131 5.60 2.65 -10.41
CA VAL A 131 6.54 1.73 -9.73
C VAL A 131 6.64 0.34 -10.35
N SER A 132 5.78 -0.02 -11.29
CA SER A 132 5.79 -1.35 -11.92
C SER A 132 5.11 -1.35 -13.31
N ASP A 133 5.44 -2.36 -14.13
CA ASP A 133 4.80 -2.54 -15.44
C ASP A 133 3.30 -2.81 -15.32
N ILE A 134 2.86 -3.48 -14.25
CA ILE A 134 1.43 -3.73 -14.00
C ILE A 134 0.71 -2.41 -13.77
N THR A 135 1.25 -1.56 -12.88
CA THR A 135 0.67 -0.23 -12.64
C THR A 135 0.77 0.67 -13.87
N ALA A 136 1.83 0.55 -14.68
CA ALA A 136 1.94 1.29 -15.94
C ALA A 136 0.80 0.94 -16.90
N ARG A 137 0.45 -0.34 -17.02
CA ARG A 137 -0.71 -0.79 -17.80
C ARG A 137 -2.02 -0.23 -17.25
N GLU A 138 -2.19 -0.21 -15.92
CA GLU A 138 -3.36 0.43 -15.30
C GLU A 138 -3.46 1.91 -15.66
N CYS A 139 -2.35 2.64 -15.56
CA CYS A 139 -2.31 4.06 -15.93
C CYS A 139 -2.68 4.27 -17.40
N GLU A 140 -2.12 3.46 -18.29
CA GLU A 140 -2.41 3.55 -19.74
C GLU A 140 -3.89 3.29 -20.02
N GLN A 141 -4.51 2.29 -19.38
CA GLN A 141 -5.91 1.94 -19.56
C GLN A 141 -6.87 2.90 -18.86
N LEU A 142 -6.61 3.26 -17.60
CA LEU A 142 -7.57 3.96 -16.75
C LEU A 142 -7.34 5.47 -16.69
N LEU A 143 -6.09 5.94 -16.84
CA LEU A 143 -5.73 7.35 -16.87
C LEU A 143 -5.42 7.85 -18.29
N GLU A 144 -5.41 6.96 -19.29
CA GLU A 144 -5.15 7.25 -20.71
C GLU A 144 -3.78 7.90 -20.96
N ILE A 145 -2.78 7.55 -20.13
CA ILE A 145 -1.41 8.02 -20.28
C ILE A 145 -0.43 6.95 -19.79
N LYS A 146 0.64 6.74 -20.57
CA LYS A 146 1.69 5.78 -20.25
C LYS A 146 2.79 6.42 -19.43
N PRO A 147 3.04 5.96 -18.18
CA PRO A 147 4.12 6.45 -17.34
C PRO A 147 5.48 5.82 -17.69
N LEU A 148 6.55 6.47 -17.25
CA LEU A 148 7.87 5.85 -17.12
C LEU A 148 7.88 4.95 -15.86
N VAL A 149 8.34 3.71 -15.99
CA VAL A 149 8.45 2.78 -14.86
C VAL A 149 9.74 3.05 -14.09
N THR A 150 9.60 3.39 -12.81
CA THR A 150 10.70 3.60 -11.85
C THR A 150 10.44 2.73 -10.62
N PRO A 151 10.97 1.49 -10.58
CA PRO A 151 10.70 0.56 -9.48
C PRO A 151 11.13 1.11 -8.12
N ASN A 152 10.41 0.72 -7.07
CA ASN A 152 10.79 1.05 -5.70
C ASN A 152 12.20 0.52 -5.39
N GLY A 153 12.99 1.33 -4.72
CA GLY A 153 14.31 0.96 -4.25
C GLY A 153 14.25 -0.07 -3.11
N PHE A 154 15.31 -0.82 -2.95
CA PHE A 154 15.51 -1.71 -1.82
C PHE A 154 16.86 -1.42 -1.16
N GLU A 155 16.86 -1.25 0.16
CA GLU A 155 18.07 -1.01 0.95
C GLU A 155 18.76 -2.34 1.29
N LEU A 156 19.84 -2.64 0.58
CA LEU A 156 20.58 -3.90 0.74
C LEU A 156 21.21 -4.06 2.12
N SER A 157 21.50 -2.98 2.86
CA SER A 157 22.08 -3.05 4.20
C SER A 157 21.15 -3.70 5.23
N ILE A 158 19.85 -3.78 4.94
CA ILE A 158 18.87 -4.51 5.76
C ILE A 158 19.13 -6.03 5.71
N VAL A 159 19.71 -6.53 4.63
CA VAL A 159 20.01 -7.96 4.48
C VAL A 159 21.30 -8.28 5.22
N PRO A 160 21.28 -9.23 6.18
CA PRO A 160 22.49 -9.61 6.89
C PRO A 160 23.57 -10.14 5.95
N GLU A 161 24.83 -9.77 6.19
CA GLU A 161 25.98 -10.34 5.48
C GLU A 161 25.99 -11.88 5.55
N ARG A 162 26.53 -12.54 4.53
CA ARG A 162 26.50 -14.01 4.34
C ARG A 162 26.85 -14.79 5.62
N GLN A 163 27.89 -14.39 6.34
CA GLN A 163 28.34 -15.06 7.56
C GLN A 163 27.33 -14.92 8.72
N LYS A 164 26.67 -13.79 8.83
CA LYS A 164 25.67 -13.50 9.86
C LYS A 164 24.27 -14.03 9.48
N TYR A 165 24.01 -14.22 8.19
CA TYR A 165 22.69 -14.60 7.67
C TYR A 165 22.16 -15.89 8.31
N THR A 166 22.97 -16.97 8.31
CA THR A 166 22.54 -18.27 8.86
C THR A 166 22.20 -18.20 10.34
N VAL A 167 23.02 -17.47 11.11
CA VAL A 167 22.81 -17.31 12.56
C VAL A 167 21.55 -16.49 12.83
N GLN A 168 21.37 -15.37 12.15
CA GLN A 168 20.20 -14.51 12.32
C GLN A 168 18.92 -15.20 11.82
N ARG A 169 18.99 -15.95 10.72
CA ARG A 169 17.87 -16.75 10.23
C ARG A 169 17.43 -17.81 11.23
N LYS A 170 18.38 -18.56 11.84
CA LYS A 170 18.07 -19.55 12.91
C LYS A 170 17.42 -18.87 14.10
N LYS A 171 17.96 -17.74 14.56
CA LYS A 171 17.40 -16.98 15.68
C LYS A 171 15.98 -16.47 15.40
N ALA A 172 15.74 -15.92 14.22
CA ALA A 172 14.42 -15.44 13.82
C ALA A 172 13.42 -16.60 13.72
N ARG A 173 13.84 -17.72 13.10
CA ARG A 173 13.02 -18.93 13.02
C ARG A 173 12.64 -19.46 14.40
N ALA A 174 13.60 -19.59 15.31
CA ALA A 174 13.35 -20.05 16.69
C ALA A 174 12.33 -19.14 17.40
N LYS A 175 12.41 -17.82 17.18
CA LYS A 175 11.43 -16.87 17.74
C LYS A 175 10.02 -17.08 17.20
N LEU A 176 9.87 -17.32 15.90
CA LEU A 176 8.58 -17.59 15.29
C LEU A 176 7.97 -18.91 15.80
N LEU A 177 8.78 -19.98 15.90
CA LEU A 177 8.35 -21.26 16.46
C LEU A 177 7.92 -21.09 17.92
N GLN A 178 8.71 -20.39 18.75
CA GLN A 178 8.38 -20.11 20.14
C GLN A 178 7.01 -19.42 20.30
N VAL A 179 6.70 -18.45 19.44
CA VAL A 179 5.39 -17.77 19.46
C VAL A 179 4.27 -18.74 19.07
N ALA A 180 4.48 -19.54 18.03
CA ALA A 180 3.49 -20.54 17.60
C ALA A 180 3.25 -21.61 18.67
N GLU A 181 4.30 -22.12 19.32
CA GLU A 181 4.20 -23.08 20.42
C GLU A 181 3.46 -22.50 21.63
N ALA A 182 3.78 -21.26 22.01
CA ALA A 182 3.10 -20.58 23.12
C ALA A 182 1.60 -20.34 22.84
N LEU A 183 1.20 -20.11 21.59
CA LEU A 183 -0.20 -19.94 21.19
C LEU A 183 -0.94 -21.28 21.14
N THR A 184 -0.37 -22.26 20.42
CA THR A 184 -1.09 -23.48 20.05
C THR A 184 -0.93 -24.61 21.07
N GLY A 185 0.04 -24.53 21.97
CA GLY A 185 0.39 -25.61 22.89
C GLY A 185 1.00 -26.85 22.21
N LYS A 186 1.39 -26.72 20.93
CA LYS A 186 1.99 -27.81 20.14
C LYS A 186 3.48 -27.59 19.98
N HIS A 187 4.24 -28.66 19.97
CA HIS A 187 5.65 -28.61 19.61
C HIS A 187 5.82 -28.64 18.07
N TYR A 188 6.77 -27.85 17.58
CA TYR A 188 7.13 -27.76 16.17
C TYR A 188 8.60 -28.07 15.95
N ASP A 189 8.86 -29.03 15.07
CA ASP A 189 10.21 -29.49 14.77
C ASP A 189 11.02 -28.45 13.96
N ASP A 190 12.33 -28.62 13.95
CA ASP A 190 13.25 -27.73 13.22
C ASP A 190 13.01 -27.73 11.68
N ASP A 191 12.40 -28.77 11.13
CA ASP A 191 12.06 -28.87 9.72
C ASP A 191 10.65 -28.33 9.37
N THR A 192 9.87 -27.88 10.38
CA THR A 192 8.56 -27.26 10.16
C THR A 192 8.63 -26.18 9.08
N PHE A 193 7.75 -26.24 8.11
CA PHE A 193 7.69 -25.24 7.02
C PHE A 193 7.04 -23.96 7.51
N LEU A 194 7.80 -22.85 7.49
CA LEU A 194 7.27 -21.53 7.82
C LEU A 194 7.07 -20.73 6.54
N TYR A 195 5.87 -20.16 6.37
CA TYR A 195 5.56 -19.25 5.28
C TYR A 195 4.70 -18.09 5.80
N ALA A 196 4.79 -16.95 5.14
CA ALA A 196 4.13 -15.75 5.61
C ALA A 196 3.64 -14.89 4.45
N THR A 197 2.57 -14.14 4.70
CA THR A 197 2.21 -12.96 3.93
C THR A 197 2.34 -11.72 4.80
N SER A 198 2.63 -10.56 4.18
CA SER A 198 2.71 -9.28 4.89
C SER A 198 2.19 -8.15 4.01
N GLY A 199 1.64 -7.12 4.63
CA GLY A 199 1.09 -5.98 3.94
C GLY A 199 0.16 -5.17 4.83
N ARG A 200 -0.55 -4.21 4.26
CA ARG A 200 -1.64 -3.52 4.98
C ARG A 200 -2.84 -4.46 5.13
N ASN A 201 -3.68 -4.20 6.14
CA ASN A 201 -4.93 -4.93 6.34
C ASN A 201 -5.97 -4.51 5.27
N GLU A 202 -5.77 -5.02 4.06
CA GLU A 202 -6.67 -4.85 2.92
C GLU A 202 -6.96 -6.25 2.35
N PHE A 203 -8.01 -6.90 2.84
CA PHE A 203 -8.30 -8.31 2.67
C PHE A 203 -8.15 -8.81 1.22
N ARG A 204 -8.81 -8.13 0.27
CA ARG A 204 -8.74 -8.49 -1.16
C ARG A 204 -7.55 -7.87 -1.89
N ASN A 205 -7.30 -6.56 -1.68
CA ASN A 205 -6.25 -5.85 -2.40
C ASN A 205 -4.83 -6.32 -2.07
N LYS A 206 -4.64 -7.01 -0.94
CA LYS A 206 -3.37 -7.63 -0.53
C LYS A 206 -3.36 -9.15 -0.65
N GLY A 207 -4.43 -9.74 -1.19
CA GLY A 207 -4.53 -11.17 -1.43
C GLY A 207 -4.54 -12.01 -0.16
N LEU A 208 -5.03 -11.46 0.96
CA LEU A 208 -5.15 -12.22 2.21
C LEU A 208 -6.15 -13.37 2.06
N ASP A 209 -7.25 -13.14 1.35
CA ASP A 209 -8.22 -14.15 0.95
C ASP A 209 -7.55 -15.29 0.17
N MET A 210 -6.76 -14.98 -0.85
CA MET A 210 -6.02 -15.98 -1.64
C MET A 210 -4.99 -16.74 -0.79
N PHE A 211 -4.32 -16.06 0.14
CA PHE A 211 -3.37 -16.71 1.04
C PHE A 211 -4.07 -17.71 1.98
N ILE A 212 -5.24 -17.36 2.51
CA ILE A 212 -6.06 -18.24 3.34
C ILE A 212 -6.56 -19.43 2.53
N ASP A 213 -7.08 -19.22 1.33
CA ASP A 213 -7.55 -20.28 0.44
C ASP A 213 -6.42 -21.23 0.04
N ALA A 214 -5.24 -20.69 -0.31
CA ALA A 214 -4.06 -21.51 -0.60
C ALA A 214 -3.62 -22.33 0.62
N THR A 215 -3.66 -21.74 1.82
CA THR A 215 -3.36 -22.45 3.09
C THR A 215 -4.37 -23.58 3.33
N ASN A 216 -5.64 -23.33 3.10
CA ASN A 216 -6.69 -24.36 3.21
C ASN A 216 -6.54 -25.47 2.17
N ALA A 217 -6.18 -25.13 0.93
CA ALA A 217 -5.90 -26.13 -0.13
C ALA A 217 -4.69 -27.02 0.23
N LEU A 218 -3.63 -26.43 0.75
CA LEU A 218 -2.45 -27.18 1.26
C LEU A 218 -2.84 -28.16 2.36
N ARG A 219 -3.71 -27.75 3.28
CA ARG A 219 -4.20 -28.62 4.36
C ARG A 219 -5.02 -29.78 3.86
N ASN A 220 -5.89 -29.58 2.87
CA ASN A 220 -6.93 -30.53 2.48
C ASN A 220 -6.56 -31.38 1.26
N GLY A 221 -5.64 -30.95 0.41
CA GLY A 221 -5.48 -31.56 -0.92
C GLY A 221 -4.13 -32.20 -1.23
N TYR A 222 -3.04 -31.71 -0.65
CA TYR A 222 -1.70 -32.08 -1.13
C TYR A 222 -0.81 -32.76 -0.09
N GLY A 223 -1.37 -33.08 1.08
CA GLY A 223 -0.68 -33.85 2.12
C GLY A 223 0.77 -33.44 2.33
N MET A 224 1.03 -32.39 3.08
CA MET A 224 2.41 -32.05 3.41
C MET A 224 3.00 -33.15 4.30
N SER A 225 4.17 -33.67 3.96
CA SER A 225 4.89 -34.67 4.75
C SER A 225 5.47 -34.12 6.05
N ARG A 226 5.39 -32.81 6.28
CA ARG A 226 5.91 -32.10 7.47
C ARG A 226 4.93 -31.07 7.99
N GLN A 227 5.10 -30.67 9.24
CA GLN A 227 4.33 -29.57 9.83
C GLN A 227 4.53 -28.28 9.06
N ALA A 228 3.51 -27.42 9.00
CA ALA A 228 3.56 -26.11 8.38
C ALA A 228 2.85 -25.07 9.26
N ILE A 229 3.40 -23.87 9.30
CA ILE A 229 2.80 -22.72 9.99
C ILE A 229 2.74 -21.55 9.03
N ALA A 230 1.55 -21.00 8.89
CA ALA A 230 1.29 -19.77 8.13
C ALA A 230 1.28 -18.56 9.08
N PHE A 231 2.00 -17.51 8.72
CA PHE A 231 1.96 -16.23 9.43
C PHE A 231 1.31 -15.16 8.56
N ILE A 232 0.33 -14.46 9.11
CA ILE A 232 -0.27 -13.27 8.52
C ILE A 232 0.25 -12.05 9.29
N LEU A 233 1.21 -11.34 8.68
CA LEU A 233 1.93 -10.21 9.30
C LEU A 233 1.37 -8.90 8.76
N VAL A 234 0.21 -8.50 9.26
CA VAL A 234 -0.49 -7.28 8.86
C VAL A 234 -0.71 -6.38 10.08
N PRO A 235 -0.53 -5.05 9.97
CA PRO A 235 -0.97 -4.14 11.00
C PRO A 235 -2.49 -4.11 11.03
N ALA A 236 -3.08 -4.45 12.16
CA ALA A 236 -4.51 -4.34 12.42
C ALA A 236 -4.77 -3.25 13.47
N TRP A 237 -6.02 -2.84 13.65
CA TRP A 237 -6.39 -2.00 14.76
C TRP A 237 -6.38 -2.84 16.04
N GLU A 238 -5.38 -2.62 16.87
CA GLU A 238 -5.09 -3.49 18.00
C GLU A 238 -4.87 -2.71 19.29
N ASN A 239 -5.20 -3.35 20.42
CA ASN A 239 -5.03 -2.85 21.79
C ASN A 239 -3.78 -3.38 22.49
N GLY A 240 -2.71 -3.62 21.74
CA GLY A 240 -1.46 -4.19 22.24
C GLY A 240 -1.39 -5.72 22.17
N ALA A 241 -0.19 -6.23 22.39
CA ALA A 241 0.06 -7.67 22.43
C ALA A 241 -0.66 -8.31 23.64
N ARG A 242 -1.12 -9.54 23.47
CA ARG A 242 -1.85 -10.29 24.51
C ARG A 242 -0.96 -10.56 25.72
N GLU A 243 -1.43 -10.21 26.90
CA GLU A 243 -0.68 -10.40 28.16
C GLU A 243 -0.49 -11.88 28.54
N ASP A 244 -1.46 -12.73 28.24
CA ASP A 244 -1.35 -14.18 28.44
C ASP A 244 -0.25 -14.79 27.57
N LEU A 245 -0.15 -14.37 26.30
CA LEU A 245 0.92 -14.78 25.40
C LEU A 245 2.29 -14.24 25.86
N LYS A 246 2.37 -12.98 26.26
CA LYS A 246 3.62 -12.40 26.81
C LYS A 246 4.11 -13.19 28.02
N SER A 247 3.21 -13.45 28.97
CA SER A 247 3.53 -14.22 30.17
C SER A 247 4.07 -15.62 29.84
N ARG A 248 3.45 -16.32 28.90
CA ARG A 248 3.94 -17.64 28.44
C ARG A 248 5.33 -17.56 27.79
N LEU A 249 5.54 -16.56 26.93
CA LEU A 249 6.85 -16.37 26.27
C LEU A 249 7.95 -16.07 27.25
N GLU A 250 7.69 -15.28 28.30
CA GLU A 250 8.65 -14.99 29.38
C GLU A 250 8.98 -16.22 30.25
N LYS A 251 7.98 -17.03 30.52
CA LYS A 251 8.15 -18.24 31.32
C LYS A 251 8.63 -19.46 30.52
N GLY A 252 8.60 -19.37 29.18
CA GLY A 252 8.90 -20.52 28.32
C GLY A 252 7.82 -21.62 28.38
N GLU A 253 6.58 -21.28 28.74
CA GLU A 253 5.48 -22.22 28.86
C GLU A 253 4.81 -22.46 27.50
N THR A 254 4.63 -23.76 27.16
CA THR A 254 4.01 -24.16 25.88
C THR A 254 2.89 -25.20 26.06
N GLN A 255 2.47 -25.49 27.28
CA GLN A 255 1.46 -26.52 27.53
C GLN A 255 0.04 -25.99 27.34
N GLY A 256 -0.73 -26.67 26.48
CA GLY A 256 -2.12 -26.34 26.16
C GLY A 256 -2.27 -25.12 25.25
N ALA A 257 -3.24 -25.14 24.37
CA ALA A 257 -3.55 -23.99 23.51
C ALA A 257 -4.10 -22.83 24.34
N LEU A 258 -3.76 -21.59 23.94
CA LEU A 258 -4.48 -20.41 24.43
C LEU A 258 -5.86 -20.36 23.77
N GLU A 259 -6.80 -19.68 24.40
CA GLU A 259 -8.04 -19.22 23.74
C GLU A 259 -7.63 -18.31 22.58
N ASP A 260 -8.32 -18.39 21.45
CA ASP A 260 -7.94 -17.68 20.21
C ASP A 260 -6.46 -17.90 19.81
N CYS A 261 -6.05 -19.13 19.71
CA CYS A 261 -4.65 -19.53 19.50
C CYS A 261 -4.03 -19.14 18.15
N ILE A 262 -4.76 -18.37 17.33
CA ILE A 262 -4.29 -17.82 16.05
C ILE A 262 -3.99 -16.32 16.10
N ILE A 263 -4.32 -15.63 17.20
CA ILE A 263 -4.20 -14.17 17.31
C ILE A 263 -3.13 -13.82 18.36
N THR A 264 -2.20 -12.95 17.98
CA THR A 264 -1.10 -12.47 18.86
C THR A 264 -1.41 -11.16 19.59
N HIS A 265 -2.38 -10.40 19.11
CA HIS A 265 -2.78 -9.09 19.64
C HIS A 265 -4.27 -9.06 19.94
N ARG A 266 -4.69 -8.15 20.80
CA ARG A 266 -6.11 -7.89 21.05
C ARG A 266 -6.61 -6.89 20.00
N LEU A 267 -7.60 -7.27 19.20
CA LEU A 267 -8.20 -6.40 18.20
C LEU A 267 -9.20 -5.44 18.87
N HIS A 268 -9.34 -4.21 18.32
CA HIS A 268 -10.31 -3.23 18.80
C HIS A 268 -11.74 -3.63 18.49
N ASP A 269 -11.96 -4.23 17.33
CA ASP A 269 -13.28 -4.65 16.87
C ASP A 269 -13.17 -5.97 16.12
N TYR A 270 -13.63 -7.02 16.78
CA TYR A 270 -13.69 -8.36 16.20
C TYR A 270 -14.70 -8.50 15.06
N SER A 271 -15.67 -7.58 14.96
CA SER A 271 -16.75 -7.68 13.97
C SER A 271 -16.35 -7.14 12.59
N SER A 272 -15.36 -6.25 12.52
CA SER A 272 -14.93 -5.61 11.27
C SER A 272 -13.78 -6.34 10.57
N ASP A 273 -13.04 -7.21 11.28
CA ASP A 273 -11.83 -7.88 10.81
C ASP A 273 -11.99 -9.41 10.70
N ALA A 274 -13.19 -9.93 10.94
CA ALA A 274 -13.52 -11.37 10.87
C ALA A 274 -13.91 -11.82 9.47
#